data_0508aefa76f4d56a82c5ffbdb1e3c919
#
_entry.id   0508aefa76f4d56a82c5ffbdb1e3c919
#
_cell.length_a   1.000
_cell.length_b   1.000
_cell.length_c   1.000
_cell.angle_alpha   90.00
_cell.angle_beta   90.00
_cell.angle_gamma   90.00
#
_symmetry.space_group_name_H-M   'P 1'
#
loop_
_entity.id
_entity.type
_entity.pdbx_description
1 polymer ?
#
loop_
_entity_poly.entity_id
_entity_poly.type
_entity_poly.pdbx_seq_one_letter_code
_entity_poly.pdbx_strand_id
1 'polypeptide(L)'
;MTSRQQAILSAIVEQYAEVASPVGSSLMAKLFHVSSATIRAEMAELERLGYIMQPHTSAGRVPTDKGYRFYVNNLAESEPALLVEGRAERALAARVQHAGAPERMIRNAVDTLVELTHNLGLATIGNQLYISGLSNLFGQPEFIGGVNVKQVAQLLDNLEPWLREAAPNEPLSVYIGQENPVGRAAGCSLIISRFRSPFSDRSYIGTLGPTRQSYRDVMNLVSRAGQELEEVLYV
;
A
#
# COMPACT_ATOMS: atom_id res chain seq x y z
N MET A 1 15.59 18.10 -2.22
CA MET A 1 14.59 18.31 -3.30
C MET A 1 13.90 19.65 -3.13
N THR A 2 13.58 20.35 -4.24
CA THR A 2 12.73 21.53 -4.22
C THR A 2 11.25 21.16 -4.07
N SER A 3 10.38 22.09 -3.63
CA SER A 3 8.93 21.85 -3.54
C SER A 3 8.32 21.42 -4.87
N ARG A 4 8.82 21.94 -6.01
CA ARG A 4 8.41 21.52 -7.34
C ARG A 4 8.78 20.06 -7.63
N GLN A 5 9.99 19.64 -7.29
CA GLN A 5 10.43 18.26 -7.45
C GLN A 5 9.61 17.29 -6.61
N GLN A 6 9.26 17.68 -5.38
CA GLN A 6 8.38 16.90 -4.52
C GLN A 6 6.99 16.74 -5.15
N ALA A 7 6.40 17.82 -5.64
CA ALA A 7 5.11 17.77 -6.32
C ALA A 7 5.13 16.92 -7.60
N ILE A 8 6.20 17.02 -8.41
CA ILE A 8 6.38 16.20 -9.60
C ILE A 8 6.52 14.72 -9.23
N LEU A 9 7.29 14.38 -8.20
CA LEU A 9 7.42 13.00 -7.72
C LEU A 9 6.08 12.44 -7.25
N SER A 10 5.32 13.19 -6.45
CA SER A 10 3.98 12.79 -6.02
C SER A 10 3.05 12.54 -7.19
N ALA A 11 3.01 13.44 -8.17
CA ALA A 11 2.20 13.27 -9.37
C ALA A 11 2.64 12.05 -10.22
N ILE A 12 3.94 11.74 -10.29
CA ILE A 12 4.43 10.54 -10.97
C ILE A 12 3.98 9.28 -10.23
N VAL A 13 4.05 9.24 -8.90
CA VAL A 13 3.59 8.10 -8.08
C VAL A 13 2.10 7.85 -8.30
N GLU A 14 1.27 8.88 -8.20
CA GLU A 14 -0.19 8.80 -8.36
C GLU A 14 -0.57 8.36 -9.77
N GLN A 15 0.01 8.98 -10.80
CA GLN A 15 -0.25 8.60 -12.19
C GLN A 15 0.20 7.18 -12.52
N TYR A 16 1.36 6.76 -12.01
CA TYR A 16 1.83 5.41 -12.25
C TYR A 16 0.96 4.36 -11.53
N ALA A 17 0.46 4.66 -10.33
CA ALA A 17 -0.49 3.81 -9.63
C ALA A 17 -1.78 3.58 -10.44
N GLU A 18 -2.30 4.64 -11.09
CA GLU A 18 -3.54 4.60 -11.86
C GLU A 18 -3.39 3.87 -13.20
N VAL A 19 -2.34 4.19 -13.97
CA VAL A 19 -2.24 3.76 -15.38
C VAL A 19 -1.35 2.55 -15.62
N ALA A 20 -0.55 2.14 -14.63
CA ALA A 20 0.43 1.03 -14.71
C ALA A 20 1.42 1.17 -15.90
N SER A 21 1.68 2.38 -16.36
CA SER A 21 2.60 2.65 -17.47
C SER A 21 3.54 3.82 -17.14
N PRO A 22 4.80 3.81 -17.64
CA PRO A 22 5.78 4.85 -17.34
C PRO A 22 5.27 6.26 -17.69
N VAL A 23 5.45 7.19 -16.76
CA VAL A 23 4.91 8.56 -16.85
C VAL A 23 5.80 9.45 -17.71
N GLY A 24 5.23 9.99 -18.77
CA GLY A 24 5.94 10.85 -19.73
C GLY A 24 5.97 12.33 -19.32
N SER A 25 7.04 13.03 -19.70
CA SER A 25 7.20 14.47 -19.42
C SER A 25 6.11 15.35 -20.02
N SER A 26 5.48 14.93 -21.11
CA SER A 26 4.40 15.68 -21.76
C SER A 26 3.12 15.73 -20.90
N LEU A 27 2.79 14.65 -20.20
CA LEU A 27 1.68 14.61 -19.27
C LEU A 27 1.94 15.54 -18.08
N MET A 28 3.12 15.44 -17.49
CA MET A 28 3.53 16.29 -16.36
C MET A 28 3.58 17.77 -16.76
N ALA A 29 4.03 18.09 -17.98
CA ALA A 29 4.06 19.46 -18.48
C ALA A 29 2.66 20.09 -18.53
N LYS A 30 1.65 19.32 -18.93
CA LYS A 30 0.25 19.75 -18.93
C LYS A 30 -0.25 19.96 -17.50
N LEU A 31 0.03 19.02 -16.58
CA LEU A 31 -0.43 19.07 -15.19
C LEU A 31 0.17 20.26 -14.43
N PHE A 32 1.45 20.55 -14.66
CA PHE A 32 2.17 21.63 -13.96
C PHE A 32 2.16 22.98 -14.72
N HIS A 33 1.55 23.05 -15.88
CA HIS A 33 1.49 24.26 -16.74
C HIS A 33 2.89 24.86 -17.04
N VAL A 34 3.88 23.99 -17.31
CA VAL A 34 5.24 24.38 -17.68
C VAL A 34 5.70 23.67 -18.96
N SER A 35 6.86 24.06 -19.51
CA SER A 35 7.41 23.41 -20.69
C SER A 35 7.82 21.95 -20.43
N SER A 36 7.69 21.09 -21.44
CA SER A 36 8.20 19.70 -21.36
C SER A 36 9.73 19.66 -21.14
N ALA A 37 10.46 20.68 -21.58
CA ALA A 37 11.90 20.79 -21.32
C ALA A 37 12.19 21.02 -19.84
N THR A 38 11.41 21.89 -19.17
CA THR A 38 11.50 22.11 -17.72
C THR A 38 11.22 20.81 -16.95
N ILE A 39 10.14 20.10 -17.29
CA ILE A 39 9.81 18.82 -16.65
C ILE A 39 10.92 17.79 -16.85
N ARG A 40 11.51 17.69 -18.06
CA ARG A 40 12.62 16.76 -18.31
C ARG A 40 13.84 17.06 -17.44
N ALA A 41 14.16 18.32 -17.21
CA ALA A 41 15.25 18.72 -16.33
C ALA A 41 14.97 18.30 -14.86
N GLU A 42 13.74 18.53 -14.38
CA GLU A 42 13.35 18.12 -13.02
C GLU A 42 13.31 16.59 -12.89
N MET A 43 12.80 15.87 -13.88
CA MET A 43 12.80 14.40 -13.89
C MET A 43 14.22 13.83 -13.94
N ALA A 44 15.14 14.44 -14.71
CA ALA A 44 16.55 14.02 -14.74
C ALA A 44 17.22 14.19 -13.37
N GLU A 45 16.92 15.25 -12.64
CA GLU A 45 17.43 15.46 -11.30
C GLU A 45 16.83 14.46 -10.29
N LEU A 46 15.51 14.19 -10.35
CA LEU A 46 14.87 13.16 -9.54
C LEU A 46 15.44 11.77 -9.82
N GLU A 47 15.77 11.47 -11.07
CA GLU A 47 16.43 10.22 -11.46
C GLU A 47 17.85 10.15 -10.92
N ARG A 48 18.65 11.23 -11.04
CA ARG A 48 20.00 11.32 -10.45
C ARG A 48 19.97 11.12 -8.94
N LEU A 49 18.95 11.62 -8.27
CA LEU A 49 18.72 11.43 -6.83
C LEU A 49 18.18 10.04 -6.47
N GLY A 50 17.81 9.23 -7.46
CA GLY A 50 17.33 7.86 -7.28
C GLY A 50 15.88 7.73 -6.84
N TYR A 51 15.04 8.74 -7.01
CA TYR A 51 13.61 8.68 -6.66
C TYR A 51 12.75 8.10 -7.78
N ILE A 52 13.18 8.28 -9.03
CA ILE A 52 12.53 7.70 -10.21
C ILE A 52 13.58 7.03 -11.09
N MET A 53 13.13 6.18 -12.00
CA MET A 53 14.01 5.52 -12.96
C MET A 53 13.35 5.41 -14.32
N GLN A 54 14.17 5.24 -15.37
CA GLN A 54 13.71 4.92 -16.70
C GLN A 54 13.80 3.40 -16.91
N PRO A 55 12.67 2.69 -17.07
CA PRO A 55 12.70 1.22 -17.18
C PRO A 55 13.35 0.71 -18.47
N HIS A 56 13.28 1.47 -19.55
CA HIS A 56 13.95 1.19 -20.83
C HIS A 56 14.06 2.46 -21.69
N THR A 57 14.95 2.44 -22.67
CA THR A 57 15.17 3.58 -23.58
C THR A 57 13.86 4.06 -24.21
N SER A 58 13.63 5.36 -24.23
CA SER A 58 12.41 6.04 -24.71
C SER A 58 11.16 5.85 -23.86
N ALA A 59 11.20 5.11 -22.75
CA ALA A 59 10.11 5.08 -21.78
C ALA A 59 10.00 6.39 -20.99
N GLY A 60 8.84 6.62 -20.37
CA GLY A 60 8.69 7.60 -19.31
C GLY A 60 9.48 7.22 -18.06
N ARG A 61 9.07 7.71 -16.92
CA ARG A 61 9.70 7.40 -15.62
C ARG A 61 8.73 6.65 -14.73
N VAL A 62 9.27 5.76 -13.89
CA VAL A 62 8.55 5.06 -12.83
C VAL A 62 9.20 5.35 -11.49
N PRO A 63 8.45 5.34 -10.38
CA PRO A 63 9.03 5.50 -9.04
C PRO A 63 9.93 4.32 -8.68
N THR A 64 10.98 4.57 -7.91
CA THR A 64 11.75 3.55 -7.19
C THR A 64 11.15 3.31 -5.80
N ASP A 65 11.59 2.28 -5.07
CA ASP A 65 11.21 2.07 -3.66
C ASP A 65 11.51 3.32 -2.83
N LYS A 66 12.64 4.00 -3.08
CA LYS A 66 12.99 5.27 -2.45
C LYS A 66 12.00 6.39 -2.79
N GLY A 67 11.52 6.43 -4.03
CA GLY A 67 10.49 7.38 -4.47
C GLY A 67 9.15 7.16 -3.76
N TYR A 68 8.71 5.92 -3.69
CA TYR A 68 7.50 5.56 -2.94
C TYR A 68 7.64 5.86 -1.44
N ARG A 69 8.79 5.54 -0.83
CA ARG A 69 9.04 5.83 0.60
C ARG A 69 8.95 7.32 0.88
N PHE A 70 9.56 8.15 0.03
CA PHE A 70 9.45 9.59 0.17
C PHE A 70 8.00 10.07 0.08
N TYR A 71 7.23 9.56 -0.87
CA TYR A 71 5.82 9.88 -1.04
C TYR A 71 4.99 9.49 0.21
N VAL A 72 5.16 8.28 0.71
CA VAL A 72 4.47 7.78 1.90
C VAL A 72 4.79 8.61 3.14
N ASN A 73 6.06 8.99 3.34
CA ASN A 73 6.45 9.84 4.46
C ASN A 73 5.81 11.23 4.38
N ASN A 74 5.75 11.82 3.18
CA ASN A 74 5.06 13.10 2.98
C ASN A 74 3.54 13.03 3.22
N LEU A 75 2.89 11.91 2.89
CA LEU A 75 1.49 11.70 3.23
C LEU A 75 1.28 11.71 4.74
N ALA A 76 2.12 11.02 5.49
CA ALA A 76 2.03 10.96 6.95
C ALA A 76 2.25 12.33 7.62
N GLU A 77 3.10 13.18 7.05
CA GLU A 77 3.37 14.54 7.57
C GLU A 77 2.28 15.56 7.18
N SER A 78 1.69 15.42 6.00
CA SER A 78 0.79 16.43 5.42
C SER A 78 -0.66 16.29 5.86
N GLU A 79 -1.08 15.11 6.27
CA GLU A 79 -2.45 14.81 6.66
C GLU A 79 -2.48 14.16 8.06
N PRO A 80 -2.37 14.95 9.14
CA PRO A 80 -2.78 14.44 10.45
C PRO A 80 -4.30 14.20 10.39
N ALA A 81 -4.68 12.93 10.14
CA ALA A 81 -5.99 12.34 10.46
C ALA A 81 -7.26 13.20 10.18
N LEU A 82 -7.32 13.96 9.10
CA LEU A 82 -8.60 14.38 8.54
C LEU A 82 -9.10 13.25 7.64
N LEU A 83 -9.50 12.15 8.28
CA LEU A 83 -10.31 11.10 7.69
C LEU A 83 -11.68 11.71 7.35
N VAL A 84 -11.78 12.36 6.21
CA VAL A 84 -13.10 12.57 5.61
C VAL A 84 -13.61 11.16 5.32
N GLU A 85 -14.59 10.72 6.11
CA GLU A 85 -15.23 9.42 5.91
C GLU A 85 -15.84 9.36 4.51
N GLY A 86 -15.10 8.78 3.60
CA GLY A 86 -15.55 8.52 2.25
C GLY A 86 -16.61 7.40 2.24
N ARG A 87 -17.11 7.10 1.04
CA ARG A 87 -18.06 5.99 0.84
C ARG A 87 -17.43 4.64 1.19
N ALA A 88 -16.13 4.49 0.93
CA ALA A 88 -15.39 3.26 1.15
C ALA A 88 -15.25 2.95 2.65
N GLU A 89 -14.88 3.94 3.46
CA GLU A 89 -14.72 3.80 4.91
C GLU A 89 -16.07 3.51 5.59
N ARG A 90 -17.15 4.15 5.15
CA ARG A 90 -18.50 3.85 5.66
C ARG A 90 -18.96 2.43 5.32
N ALA A 91 -18.62 1.94 4.12
CA ALA A 91 -18.94 0.56 3.73
C ALA A 91 -18.17 -0.45 4.58
N LEU A 92 -16.90 -0.17 4.89
CA LEU A 92 -16.07 -0.97 5.78
C LEU A 92 -16.67 -1.04 7.19
N ALA A 93 -16.96 0.12 7.80
CA ALA A 93 -17.55 0.21 9.14
C ALA A 93 -18.87 -0.56 9.24
N ALA A 94 -19.77 -0.38 8.28
CA ALA A 94 -21.04 -1.07 8.25
C ALA A 94 -20.90 -2.61 8.22
N ARG A 95 -19.96 -3.13 7.43
CA ARG A 95 -19.74 -4.59 7.32
C ARG A 95 -19.11 -5.19 8.57
N VAL A 96 -18.23 -4.44 9.24
CA VAL A 96 -17.63 -4.86 10.52
C VAL A 96 -18.69 -4.91 11.61
N GLN A 97 -19.44 -3.82 11.80
CA GLN A 97 -20.43 -3.69 12.88
C GLN A 97 -21.57 -4.72 12.83
N HIS A 98 -21.98 -5.18 11.66
CA HIS A 98 -23.09 -6.11 11.48
C HIS A 98 -22.70 -7.61 11.50
N ALA A 99 -21.46 -7.95 11.71
CA ALA A 99 -20.97 -9.32 11.59
C ALA A 99 -21.26 -10.24 12.81
N GLY A 100 -21.54 -9.68 13.97
CA GLY A 100 -21.94 -10.38 15.21
C GLY A 100 -20.80 -11.01 15.99
N ALA A 101 -20.06 -11.97 15.45
CA ALA A 101 -18.95 -12.64 16.14
C ALA A 101 -17.60 -12.00 15.80
N PRO A 102 -16.67 -11.83 16.79
CA PRO A 102 -15.36 -11.19 16.58
C PRO A 102 -14.57 -11.73 15.38
N GLU A 103 -14.50 -13.05 15.24
CA GLU A 103 -13.82 -13.67 14.12
C GLU A 103 -14.43 -13.30 12.76
N ARG A 104 -15.76 -13.23 12.70
CA ARG A 104 -16.49 -12.81 11.50
C ARG A 104 -16.27 -11.34 11.18
N MET A 105 -16.19 -10.47 12.20
CA MET A 105 -15.88 -9.04 12.02
C MET A 105 -14.52 -8.86 11.37
N ILE A 106 -13.51 -9.58 11.84
CA ILE A 106 -12.15 -9.53 11.28
C ILE A 106 -12.15 -10.04 9.83
N ARG A 107 -12.80 -11.18 9.54
CA ARG A 107 -12.90 -11.71 8.17
C ARG A 107 -13.61 -10.75 7.22
N ASN A 108 -14.73 -10.17 7.65
CA ASN A 108 -15.47 -9.19 6.85
C ASN A 108 -14.66 -7.93 6.57
N ALA A 109 -13.86 -7.47 7.53
CA ALA A 109 -12.95 -6.35 7.33
C ALA A 109 -11.90 -6.68 6.26
N VAL A 110 -11.28 -7.86 6.32
CA VAL A 110 -10.33 -8.33 5.31
C VAL A 110 -10.97 -8.41 3.93
N ASP A 111 -12.12 -9.07 3.80
CA ASP A 111 -12.81 -9.22 2.51
C ASP A 111 -13.23 -7.87 1.94
N THR A 112 -13.60 -6.90 2.80
CA THR A 112 -13.89 -5.54 2.38
C THR A 112 -12.64 -4.81 1.89
N LEU A 113 -11.49 -4.97 2.56
CA LEU A 113 -10.22 -4.42 2.07
C LEU A 113 -9.86 -5.01 0.71
N VAL A 114 -10.05 -6.31 0.51
CA VAL A 114 -9.82 -6.97 -0.80
C VAL A 114 -10.68 -6.36 -1.91
N GLU A 115 -11.97 -6.17 -1.64
CA GLU A 115 -12.90 -5.56 -2.62
C GLU A 115 -12.54 -4.11 -2.96
N LEU A 116 -12.15 -3.31 -1.96
CA LEU A 116 -11.90 -1.88 -2.14
C LEU A 116 -10.50 -1.57 -2.69
N THR A 117 -9.50 -2.39 -2.33
CA THR A 117 -8.10 -2.12 -2.72
C THR A 117 -7.64 -2.94 -3.91
N HIS A 118 -8.35 -4.00 -4.27
CA HIS A 118 -7.94 -5.02 -5.24
C HIS A 118 -6.57 -5.65 -4.94
N ASN A 119 -6.15 -5.61 -3.67
CA ASN A 119 -4.97 -6.29 -3.16
C ASN A 119 -5.35 -7.60 -2.45
N LEU A 120 -4.36 -8.39 -2.06
CA LEU A 120 -4.54 -9.45 -1.07
C LEU A 120 -4.78 -8.81 0.29
N GLY A 121 -5.84 -9.22 0.98
CA GLY A 121 -6.13 -8.84 2.35
C GLY A 121 -5.67 -9.90 3.34
N LEU A 122 -5.27 -9.47 4.53
CA LEU A 122 -4.79 -10.36 5.59
C LEU A 122 -5.17 -9.84 6.98
N ALA A 123 -5.37 -10.76 7.92
CA ALA A 123 -5.45 -10.42 9.35
C ALA A 123 -5.03 -11.60 10.21
N THR A 124 -4.56 -11.30 11.44
CA THR A 124 -4.34 -12.32 12.47
C THR A 124 -5.62 -12.56 13.27
N ILE A 125 -5.96 -13.83 13.49
CA ILE A 125 -7.05 -14.28 14.36
C ILE A 125 -6.44 -15.26 15.36
N GLY A 126 -6.15 -14.79 16.56
CA GLY A 126 -5.32 -15.54 17.49
C GLY A 126 -3.92 -15.82 16.91
N ASN A 127 -3.57 -17.10 16.85
CA ASN A 127 -2.28 -17.54 16.31
C ASN A 127 -2.31 -17.90 14.81
N GLN A 128 -3.42 -17.62 14.11
CA GLN A 128 -3.59 -17.99 12.72
C GLN A 128 -3.62 -16.74 11.85
N LEU A 129 -3.09 -16.87 10.63
CA LEU A 129 -3.17 -15.85 9.59
C LEU A 129 -4.36 -16.18 8.66
N TYR A 130 -5.33 -15.29 8.61
CA TYR A 130 -6.39 -15.31 7.60
C TYR A 130 -5.94 -14.49 6.38
N ILE A 131 -6.09 -15.06 5.20
CA ILE A 131 -5.73 -14.44 3.92
C ILE A 131 -6.91 -14.55 2.95
N SER A 132 -7.19 -13.49 2.22
CA SER A 132 -8.21 -13.43 1.16
C SER A 132 -7.67 -12.66 -0.05
N GLY A 133 -8.18 -12.93 -1.25
CA GLY A 133 -7.83 -12.17 -2.45
C GLY A 133 -6.50 -12.54 -3.12
N LEU A 134 -6.00 -13.77 -2.99
CA LEU A 134 -4.80 -14.25 -3.70
C LEU A 134 -4.89 -14.04 -5.22
N SER A 135 -6.07 -14.23 -5.80
CA SER A 135 -6.31 -13.99 -7.23
C SER A 135 -6.11 -12.54 -7.64
N ASN A 136 -6.42 -11.59 -6.77
CA ASN A 136 -6.18 -10.17 -7.03
C ASN A 136 -4.68 -9.88 -7.11
N LEU A 137 -3.91 -10.42 -6.17
CA LEU A 137 -2.46 -10.23 -6.16
C LEU A 137 -1.81 -10.79 -7.44
N PHE A 138 -2.09 -12.04 -7.77
CA PHE A 138 -1.50 -12.68 -8.95
C PHE A 138 -2.10 -12.20 -10.29
N GLY A 139 -3.25 -11.53 -10.26
CA GLY A 139 -3.84 -10.87 -11.42
C GLY A 139 -3.21 -9.51 -11.76
N GLN A 140 -2.36 -8.96 -10.90
CA GLN A 140 -1.68 -7.69 -11.18
C GLN A 140 -0.64 -7.84 -12.29
N PRO A 141 -0.46 -6.82 -13.14
CA PRO A 141 0.49 -6.86 -14.27
C PRO A 141 1.91 -7.26 -13.88
N GLU A 142 2.35 -6.89 -12.68
CA GLU A 142 3.68 -7.17 -12.14
C GLU A 142 3.95 -8.66 -11.89
N PHE A 143 2.90 -9.47 -11.76
CA PHE A 143 3.00 -10.91 -11.48
C PHE A 143 2.59 -11.79 -12.67
N ILE A 144 2.06 -11.17 -13.76
CA ILE A 144 1.76 -11.90 -14.99
C ILE A 144 3.07 -12.43 -15.62
N GLY A 145 3.08 -13.71 -15.99
CA GLY A 145 4.27 -14.36 -16.55
C GLY A 145 5.15 -15.10 -15.53
N GLY A 146 4.75 -15.09 -14.26
CA GLY A 146 5.38 -15.97 -13.23
C GLY A 146 6.71 -15.49 -12.67
N VAL A 147 7.17 -14.29 -13.02
CA VAL A 147 8.53 -13.80 -12.68
C VAL A 147 8.78 -13.76 -11.16
N ASN A 148 7.78 -13.41 -10.36
CA ASN A 148 7.93 -13.26 -8.89
C ASN A 148 7.05 -14.22 -8.07
N VAL A 149 6.39 -15.21 -8.68
CA VAL A 149 5.45 -16.10 -7.99
C VAL A 149 6.11 -16.85 -6.84
N LYS A 150 7.33 -17.38 -7.06
CA LYS A 150 8.09 -18.07 -6.01
C LYS A 150 8.42 -17.17 -4.84
N GLN A 151 8.84 -15.93 -5.10
CA GLN A 151 9.19 -14.94 -4.09
C GLN A 151 7.96 -14.50 -3.29
N VAL A 152 6.81 -14.34 -3.96
CA VAL A 152 5.53 -14.06 -3.29
C VAL A 152 5.08 -15.22 -2.43
N ALA A 153 5.18 -16.46 -2.91
CA ALA A 153 4.85 -17.65 -2.11
C ALA A 153 5.74 -17.74 -0.85
N GLN A 154 7.06 -17.54 -1.00
CA GLN A 154 7.99 -17.51 0.12
C GLN A 154 7.68 -16.38 1.12
N LEU A 155 7.24 -15.21 0.63
CA LEU A 155 6.80 -14.11 1.48
C LEU A 155 5.59 -14.55 2.32
N LEU A 156 4.58 -15.15 1.69
CA LEU A 156 3.37 -15.61 2.37
C LEU A 156 3.66 -16.69 3.42
N ASP A 157 4.54 -17.65 3.10
CA ASP A 157 4.97 -18.70 4.04
C ASP A 157 5.65 -18.13 5.29
N ASN A 158 6.38 -17.01 5.16
CA ASN A 158 7.09 -16.37 6.27
C ASN A 158 6.28 -15.27 6.98
N LEU A 159 5.13 -14.88 6.45
CA LEU A 159 4.38 -13.73 6.94
C LEU A 159 3.78 -13.98 8.34
N GLU A 160 3.16 -15.14 8.56
CA GLU A 160 2.56 -15.48 9.86
C GLU A 160 3.60 -15.54 10.99
N PRO A 161 4.72 -16.28 10.86
CA PRO A 161 5.78 -16.26 11.87
C PRO A 161 6.29 -14.87 12.18
N TRP A 162 6.51 -14.04 11.15
CA TRP A 162 7.00 -12.69 11.34
C TRP A 162 5.99 -11.79 12.08
N LEU A 163 4.70 -11.83 11.70
CA LEU A 163 3.64 -11.07 12.36
C LEU A 163 3.54 -11.43 13.85
N ARG A 164 3.77 -12.68 14.20
CA ARG A 164 3.72 -13.16 15.58
C ARG A 164 4.94 -12.71 16.41
N GLU A 165 6.14 -12.75 15.81
CA GLU A 165 7.41 -12.64 16.56
C GLU A 165 8.06 -11.26 16.45
N ALA A 166 7.96 -10.60 15.32
CA ALA A 166 8.77 -9.44 14.97
C ALA A 166 8.00 -8.25 14.36
N ALA A 167 6.67 -8.33 14.27
CA ALA A 167 5.89 -7.23 13.70
C ALA A 167 5.97 -5.96 14.57
N PRO A 168 5.90 -4.77 13.95
CA PRO A 168 6.06 -3.49 14.63
C PRO A 168 4.91 -3.18 15.59
N ASN A 169 5.19 -2.28 16.54
CA ASN A 169 4.20 -1.80 17.50
C ASN A 169 3.46 -0.54 17.05
N GLU A 170 3.88 0.08 15.96
CA GLU A 170 3.23 1.27 15.40
C GLU A 170 1.80 0.97 14.98
N PRO A 171 0.87 1.94 15.13
CA PRO A 171 -0.53 1.77 14.72
C PRO A 171 -0.69 1.40 13.24
N LEU A 172 0.12 2.02 12.37
CA LEU A 172 0.16 1.74 10.95
C LEU A 172 1.62 1.60 10.49
N SER A 173 1.91 0.53 9.75
CA SER A 173 3.24 0.29 9.19
C SER A 173 3.16 -0.02 7.70
N VAL A 174 4.11 0.54 6.94
CA VAL A 174 4.19 0.40 5.49
C VAL A 174 5.59 -0.08 5.12
N TYR A 175 5.68 -1.22 4.46
CA TYR A 175 6.92 -1.81 3.95
C TYR A 175 6.87 -1.87 2.43
N ILE A 176 7.83 -1.24 1.75
CA ILE A 176 7.82 -1.03 0.30
C ILE A 176 8.95 -1.82 -0.34
N GLY A 177 8.62 -2.75 -1.24
CA GLY A 177 9.61 -3.48 -2.03
C GLY A 177 10.71 -4.11 -1.18
N GLN A 178 11.94 -3.62 -1.31
CA GLN A 178 13.12 -4.13 -0.59
C GLN A 178 13.10 -3.89 0.92
N GLU A 179 12.26 -3.00 1.43
CA GLU A 179 12.08 -2.79 2.86
C GLU A 179 11.27 -3.92 3.53
N ASN A 180 10.56 -4.73 2.74
CA ASN A 180 9.72 -5.80 3.25
C ASN A 180 10.58 -6.87 3.95
N PRO A 181 10.41 -7.06 5.28
CA PRO A 181 11.28 -7.91 6.07
C PRO A 181 11.17 -9.39 5.71
N VAL A 182 10.04 -9.82 5.14
CA VAL A 182 9.76 -11.22 4.81
C VAL A 182 9.84 -11.54 3.32
N GLY A 183 9.98 -10.52 2.45
CA GLY A 183 9.95 -10.76 1.00
C GLY A 183 10.55 -9.65 0.17
N ARG A 184 11.81 -9.29 0.41
CA ARG A 184 12.53 -8.19 -0.27
C ARG A 184 12.51 -8.28 -1.80
N ALA A 185 12.55 -9.48 -2.35
CA ALA A 185 12.60 -9.72 -3.79
C ALA A 185 11.22 -9.92 -4.44
N ALA A 186 10.13 -9.86 -3.66
CA ALA A 186 8.80 -10.17 -4.17
C ALA A 186 8.16 -9.02 -4.99
N GLY A 187 8.72 -7.81 -4.94
CA GLY A 187 8.15 -6.62 -5.59
C GLY A 187 6.80 -6.20 -5.01
N CYS A 188 6.57 -6.54 -3.73
CA CYS A 188 5.33 -6.26 -3.00
C CYS A 188 5.53 -5.17 -1.97
N SER A 189 4.44 -4.46 -1.66
CA SER A 189 4.32 -3.63 -0.48
C SER A 189 3.32 -4.24 0.48
N LEU A 190 3.70 -4.28 1.77
CA LEU A 190 2.88 -4.72 2.89
C LEU A 190 2.46 -3.49 3.70
N ILE A 191 1.16 -3.30 3.88
CA ILE A 191 0.57 -2.24 4.70
C ILE A 191 -0.26 -2.90 5.78
N ILE A 192 0.09 -2.70 7.05
CA ILE A 192 -0.59 -3.32 8.19
C ILE A 192 -0.93 -2.29 9.26
N SER A 193 -2.11 -2.44 9.84
CA SER A 193 -2.56 -1.74 11.04
C SER A 193 -2.61 -2.72 12.22
N ARG A 194 -2.10 -2.28 13.36
CA ARG A 194 -2.22 -3.00 14.62
C ARG A 194 -3.54 -2.65 15.30
N PHE A 195 -4.21 -3.63 15.87
CA PHE A 195 -5.39 -3.45 16.71
C PHE A 195 -5.41 -4.48 17.84
N ARG A 196 -6.21 -4.24 18.88
CA ARG A 196 -6.46 -5.22 19.94
C ARG A 196 -7.70 -6.03 19.60
N SER A 197 -7.67 -7.31 19.93
CA SER A 197 -8.81 -8.20 19.74
C SER A 197 -9.01 -9.11 20.95
N PRO A 198 -10.17 -9.78 21.12
CA PRO A 198 -10.37 -10.77 22.15
C PRO A 198 -9.40 -11.97 22.09
N PHE A 199 -8.67 -12.12 20.97
CA PHE A 199 -7.72 -13.21 20.74
C PHE A 199 -6.29 -12.82 21.07
N SER A 200 -5.93 -11.52 21.02
CA SER A 200 -4.57 -11.03 21.27
C SER A 200 -4.55 -9.52 21.44
N ASP A 201 -3.69 -9.03 22.35
CA ASP A 201 -3.39 -7.60 22.50
C ASP A 201 -2.65 -7.01 21.28
N ARG A 202 -2.08 -7.87 20.45
CA ARG A 202 -1.40 -7.51 19.19
C ARG A 202 -1.96 -8.35 18.04
N SER A 203 -3.02 -7.85 17.46
CA SER A 203 -3.59 -8.35 16.21
C SER A 203 -3.26 -7.39 15.07
N TYR A 204 -3.21 -7.90 13.85
CA TYR A 204 -2.89 -7.12 12.66
C TYR A 204 -3.94 -7.34 11.60
N ILE A 205 -4.28 -6.27 10.88
CA ILE A 205 -5.06 -6.30 9.64
C ILE A 205 -4.33 -5.48 8.58
N GLY A 206 -4.39 -5.89 7.33
CA GLY A 206 -3.74 -5.15 6.27
C GLY A 206 -3.88 -5.73 4.89
N THR A 207 -3.03 -5.24 3.99
CA THR A 207 -3.00 -5.65 2.59
C THR A 207 -1.58 -5.92 2.12
N LEU A 208 -1.45 -6.86 1.20
CA LEU A 208 -0.25 -7.12 0.42
C LEU A 208 -0.60 -6.90 -1.06
N GLY A 209 0.09 -5.99 -1.71
CA GLY A 209 -0.09 -5.66 -3.12
C GLY A 209 1.24 -5.38 -3.81
N PRO A 210 1.23 -5.05 -5.12
CA PRO A 210 2.44 -4.60 -5.81
C PRO A 210 2.96 -3.29 -5.20
N THR A 211 4.23 -2.95 -5.44
CA THR A 211 4.77 -1.63 -5.04
C THR A 211 4.05 -0.48 -5.71
N ARG A 212 3.47 -0.71 -6.89
CA ARG A 212 2.60 0.22 -7.60
C ARG A 212 1.17 0.14 -7.06
N GLN A 213 0.79 1.01 -6.18
CA GLN A 213 -0.58 1.10 -5.64
C GLN A 213 -0.90 2.53 -5.17
N SER A 214 -2.19 2.83 -4.96
CA SER A 214 -2.61 4.08 -4.32
C SER A 214 -2.33 4.03 -2.81
N TYR A 215 -1.12 4.41 -2.41
CA TYR A 215 -0.73 4.40 -0.98
C TYR A 215 -1.66 5.21 -0.11
N ARG A 216 -2.11 6.39 -0.58
CA ARG A 216 -3.05 7.25 0.16
C ARG A 216 -4.32 6.47 0.54
N ASP A 217 -5.00 5.90 -0.44
CA ASP A 217 -6.27 5.22 -0.24
C ASP A 217 -6.11 3.93 0.57
N VAL A 218 -5.08 3.14 0.23
CA VAL A 218 -4.83 1.86 0.91
C VAL A 218 -4.43 2.08 2.38
N MET A 219 -3.56 3.05 2.67
CA MET A 219 -3.17 3.39 4.05
C MET A 219 -4.38 3.85 4.86
N ASN A 220 -5.23 4.71 4.30
CA ASN A 220 -6.44 5.18 4.96
C ASN A 220 -7.40 4.02 5.27
N LEU A 221 -7.67 3.15 4.30
CA LEU A 221 -8.56 2.00 4.48
C LEU A 221 -8.02 1.00 5.50
N VAL A 222 -6.73 0.68 5.45
CA VAL A 222 -6.09 -0.24 6.41
C VAL A 222 -6.08 0.35 7.81
N SER A 223 -5.75 1.64 7.96
CA SER A 223 -5.80 2.33 9.25
C SER A 223 -7.21 2.33 9.82
N ARG A 224 -8.21 2.66 9.01
CA ARG A 224 -9.61 2.67 9.43
C ARG A 224 -10.11 1.27 9.80
N ALA A 225 -9.71 0.23 9.07
CA ALA A 225 -10.07 -1.15 9.39
C ALA A 225 -9.56 -1.56 10.79
N GLY A 226 -8.33 -1.21 11.13
CA GLY A 226 -7.78 -1.46 12.47
C GLY A 226 -8.54 -0.71 13.56
N GLN A 227 -8.85 0.57 13.35
CA GLN A 227 -9.60 1.40 14.29
C GLN A 227 -11.03 0.87 14.50
N GLU A 228 -11.76 0.59 13.43
CA GLU A 228 -13.14 0.04 13.50
C GLU A 228 -13.18 -1.29 14.26
N LEU A 229 -12.22 -2.19 13.96
CA LEU A 229 -12.14 -3.45 14.67
C LEU A 229 -11.86 -3.26 16.16
N GLU A 230 -10.94 -2.36 16.54
CA GLU A 230 -10.65 -2.09 17.94
C GLU A 230 -11.86 -1.45 18.64
N GLU A 231 -12.54 -0.49 18.02
CA GLU A 231 -13.74 0.16 18.56
C GLU A 231 -14.88 -0.84 18.80
N VAL A 232 -15.14 -1.76 17.87
CA VAL A 232 -16.26 -2.70 17.96
C VAL A 232 -15.95 -3.91 18.85
N LEU A 233 -14.69 -4.33 18.93
CA LEU A 233 -14.30 -5.51 19.70
C LEU A 233 -14.02 -5.22 21.20
N TYR A 234 -13.85 -3.95 21.56
CA TYR A 234 -13.52 -3.52 22.93
C TYR A 234 -14.58 -2.60 23.56
N VAL A 235 -15.78 -2.59 23.08
CA VAL A 235 -16.93 -1.91 23.73
C VAL A 235 -17.51 -2.73 24.87
#